data_1e385ddf06d09f7fdec18213306b3be6
#
_entry.id   1e385ddf06d09f7fdec18213306b3be6
#
_cell.length_a   1.000
_cell.length_b   1.000
_cell.length_c   1.000
_cell.angle_alpha   90.00
_cell.angle_beta   90.00
_cell.angle_gamma   90.00
#
_symmetry.space_group_name_H-M   'P 1'
#
loop_
_entity.id
_entity.type
_entity.pdbx_description
1 polymer ?
#
loop_
_entity_poly.entity_id
_entity_poly.type
_entity_poly.pdbx_seq_one_letter_code
_entity_poly.pdbx_strand_id
1 'polypeptide(L)'
;LGVIGGTGSGKTTFLNAISNFIPHDERVITIEDSAELQIEGIDNLVSLETRNANASGNGAVTIRDLIKSSLRMRPERIVVGEVRGGEALDMLQAMNTGHDGSLSTGHANSTRDMLSRLETMVLQGADGLPLEAIRQQIASAVDVIIHLSRLRDKSRRTMEICEVLGYEEGEIQLNPIYQFVEDE
;
A
#
# COMPACT_ATOMS: atom_id res chain seq x y z
N LEU A 1 4.90 1.70 -4.25
CA LEU A 1 5.22 0.29 -4.02
C LEU A 1 4.20 -0.36 -3.09
N GLY A 2 3.72 -1.55 -3.46
CA GLY A 2 2.84 -2.37 -2.64
C GLY A 2 3.53 -3.64 -2.11
N VAL A 3 3.41 -3.92 -0.81
CA VAL A 3 3.85 -5.18 -0.20
C VAL A 3 2.62 -5.98 0.19
N ILE A 4 2.45 -7.16 -0.37
CA ILE A 4 1.26 -7.97 -0.19
C ILE A 4 1.56 -9.36 0.38
N GLY A 5 0.54 -9.99 0.92
CA GLY A 5 0.63 -11.35 1.45
C GLY A 5 -0.42 -11.63 2.51
N GLY A 6 -0.51 -12.88 2.93
CA GLY A 6 -1.39 -13.30 4.01
C GLY A 6 -0.94 -12.81 5.39
N THR A 7 -1.75 -13.10 6.41
CA THR A 7 -1.40 -12.84 7.80
C THR A 7 -0.14 -13.59 8.21
N GLY A 8 0.79 -12.91 8.87
CA GLY A 8 2.05 -13.50 9.33
C GLY A 8 3.09 -13.76 8.23
N SER A 9 2.89 -13.27 7.01
CA SER A 9 3.87 -13.38 5.91
C SER A 9 5.08 -12.47 6.05
N GLY A 10 5.03 -11.51 6.99
CA GLY A 10 6.14 -10.59 7.27
C GLY A 10 6.06 -9.25 6.55
N LYS A 11 4.87 -8.81 6.10
CA LYS A 11 4.68 -7.54 5.39
C LYS A 11 5.22 -6.34 6.18
N THR A 12 4.84 -6.19 7.44
CA THR A 12 5.29 -5.07 8.30
C THR A 12 6.79 -5.11 8.50
N THR A 13 7.37 -6.29 8.75
CA THR A 13 8.83 -6.47 8.88
C THR A 13 9.56 -6.08 7.60
N PHE A 14 9.03 -6.50 6.46
CA PHE A 14 9.59 -6.17 5.16
C PHE A 14 9.48 -4.66 4.89
N LEU A 15 8.32 -4.06 5.18
CA LEU A 15 8.11 -2.63 5.01
C LEU A 15 9.08 -1.81 5.87
N ASN A 16 9.29 -2.22 7.13
CA ASN A 16 10.31 -1.59 7.99
C ASN A 16 11.71 -1.71 7.38
N ALA A 17 12.07 -2.88 6.84
CA ALA A 17 13.39 -3.08 6.24
C ALA A 17 13.62 -2.18 5.01
N ILE A 18 12.65 -2.09 4.10
CA ILE A 18 12.79 -1.23 2.90
C ILE A 18 12.71 0.25 3.24
N SER A 19 12.06 0.62 4.34
CA SER A 19 12.00 2.01 4.81
C SER A 19 13.37 2.58 5.18
N ASN A 20 14.35 1.73 5.51
CA ASN A 20 15.74 2.16 5.76
C ASN A 20 16.45 2.71 4.51
N PHE A 21 15.89 2.48 3.33
CA PHE A 21 16.40 3.03 2.06
C PHE A 21 15.76 4.35 1.67
N ILE A 22 14.81 4.86 2.46
CA ILE A 22 14.25 6.19 2.27
C ILE A 22 15.32 7.23 2.58
N PRO A 23 15.53 8.26 1.74
CA PRO A 23 16.44 9.36 2.06
C PRO A 23 16.13 10.02 3.40
N HIS A 24 17.15 10.26 4.22
CA HIS A 24 16.99 10.76 5.58
C HIS A 24 16.40 12.16 5.67
N ASP A 25 16.58 12.96 4.65
CA ASP A 25 16.11 14.35 4.53
C ASP A 25 14.68 14.49 4.02
N GLU A 26 14.04 13.38 3.63
CA GLU A 26 12.63 13.38 3.21
C GLU A 26 11.68 13.57 4.41
N ARG A 27 10.60 14.31 4.17
CA ARG A 27 9.45 14.35 5.08
C ARG A 27 8.56 13.15 4.83
N VAL A 28 8.52 12.23 5.78
CA VAL A 28 7.73 10.99 5.70
C VAL A 28 6.57 11.04 6.69
N ILE A 29 5.38 10.69 6.20
CA ILE A 29 4.19 10.54 7.05
C ILE A 29 3.75 9.10 7.01
N THR A 30 3.68 8.45 8.18
CA THR A 30 3.08 7.11 8.32
C THR A 30 1.64 7.21 8.79
N ILE A 31 0.80 6.33 8.27
CA ILE A 31 -0.64 6.26 8.59
C ILE A 31 -1.00 4.81 8.88
N GLU A 32 -1.46 4.52 10.09
CA GLU A 32 -1.73 3.17 10.56
C GLU A 32 -3.01 3.11 11.42
N ASP A 33 -3.62 1.93 11.49
CA ASP A 33 -4.68 1.66 12.47
C ASP A 33 -4.12 1.54 13.89
N SER A 34 -2.97 0.90 14.03
CA SER A 34 -2.16 0.81 15.25
C SER A 34 -0.70 0.92 14.86
N ALA A 35 0.09 1.63 15.63
CA ALA A 35 1.51 1.84 15.33
C ALA A 35 2.29 0.53 15.43
N GLU A 36 2.62 -0.04 14.28
CA GLU A 36 3.47 -1.22 14.13
C GLU A 36 4.76 -0.91 13.36
N LEU A 37 4.76 0.15 12.55
CA LEU A 37 5.91 0.57 11.77
C LEU A 37 6.97 1.19 12.69
N GLN A 38 8.20 0.74 12.50
CA GLN A 38 9.39 1.23 13.20
C GLN A 38 10.38 1.76 12.17
N ILE A 39 10.09 2.96 11.66
CA ILE A 39 10.96 3.64 10.69
C ILE A 39 11.98 4.44 11.46
N GLU A 40 13.26 4.16 11.23
CA GLU A 40 14.39 4.81 11.87
C GLU A 40 15.18 5.65 10.85
N GLY A 41 15.95 6.63 11.37
CA GLY A 41 16.87 7.41 10.55
C GLY A 41 16.24 8.47 9.65
N ILE A 42 14.97 8.79 9.81
CA ILE A 42 14.27 9.85 9.09
C ILE A 42 14.15 11.07 10.01
N ASP A 43 14.76 12.19 9.62
CA ASP A 43 14.80 13.40 10.45
C ASP A 43 13.41 14.04 10.63
N ASN A 44 12.57 13.94 9.61
CA ASN A 44 11.24 14.54 9.58
C ASN A 44 10.15 13.47 9.41
N LEU A 45 9.97 12.64 10.44
CA LEU A 45 8.96 11.58 10.50
C LEU A 45 7.75 12.04 11.30
N VAL A 46 6.56 11.90 10.72
CA VAL A 46 5.27 12.11 11.39
C VAL A 46 4.48 10.82 11.37
N SER A 47 4.10 10.31 12.52
CA SER A 47 3.29 9.10 12.66
C SER A 47 1.85 9.45 13.03
N LEU A 48 0.91 9.00 12.23
CA LEU A 48 -0.52 9.22 12.41
C LEU A 48 -1.22 7.87 12.63
N GLU A 49 -2.09 7.82 13.63
CA GLU A 49 -2.91 6.65 13.94
C GLU A 49 -4.40 6.99 13.83
N THR A 50 -5.19 5.99 13.46
CA THR A 50 -6.65 6.11 13.49
C THR A 50 -7.15 6.22 14.93
N ARG A 51 -8.37 6.69 15.06
CA ARG A 51 -9.06 6.73 16.33
C ARG A 51 -10.47 6.18 16.16
N ASN A 52 -10.82 5.20 16.98
CA ASN A 52 -12.18 4.69 17.03
C ASN A 52 -13.16 5.74 17.58
N ALA A 53 -14.43 5.63 17.19
CA ALA A 53 -15.49 6.43 17.77
C ALA A 53 -15.56 6.20 19.28
N ASN A 54 -15.95 7.23 20.02
CA ASN A 54 -16.26 7.13 21.45
C ASN A 54 -17.57 6.33 21.67
N ALA A 55 -17.94 6.12 22.93
CA ALA A 55 -19.15 5.38 23.30
C ALA A 55 -20.47 6.02 22.75
N SER A 56 -20.43 7.30 22.37
CA SER A 56 -21.55 8.01 21.74
C SER A 56 -21.52 7.97 20.20
N GLY A 57 -20.60 7.21 19.60
CA GLY A 57 -20.45 7.08 18.16
C GLY A 57 -19.75 8.26 17.46
N ASN A 58 -19.13 9.18 18.21
CA ASN A 58 -18.51 10.38 17.68
C ASN A 58 -16.97 10.33 17.78
N GLY A 59 -16.31 11.15 16.94
CA GLY A 59 -14.87 11.40 17.02
C GLY A 59 -14.00 10.34 16.39
N ALA A 60 -14.55 9.48 15.52
CA ALA A 60 -13.76 8.57 14.72
C ALA A 60 -12.82 9.36 13.77
N VAL A 61 -11.60 8.85 13.59
CA VAL A 61 -10.66 9.33 12.58
C VAL A 61 -10.18 8.12 11.80
N THR A 62 -10.51 8.06 10.53
CA THR A 62 -10.23 6.92 9.65
C THR A 62 -8.90 7.06 8.93
N ILE A 63 -8.39 5.97 8.35
CA ILE A 63 -7.24 6.02 7.43
C ILE A 63 -7.49 7.03 6.31
N ARG A 64 -8.70 7.06 5.76
CA ARG A 64 -9.09 8.02 4.70
C ARG A 64 -8.95 9.48 5.15
N ASP A 65 -9.40 9.80 6.36
CA ASP A 65 -9.27 11.15 6.92
C ASP A 65 -7.81 11.55 7.10
N LEU A 66 -6.98 10.60 7.55
CA LEU A 66 -5.55 10.81 7.75
C LEU A 66 -4.80 10.98 6.43
N ILE A 67 -5.13 10.20 5.38
CA ILE A 67 -4.56 10.39 4.04
C ILE A 67 -4.87 11.81 3.53
N LYS A 68 -6.13 12.23 3.60
CA LYS A 68 -6.53 13.59 3.16
C LYS A 68 -5.83 14.70 3.95
N SER A 69 -5.65 14.50 5.24
CA SER A 69 -4.97 15.47 6.11
C SER A 69 -3.47 15.51 5.80
N SER A 70 -2.84 14.34 5.57
CA SER A 70 -1.41 14.24 5.28
C SER A 70 -1.01 14.98 4.02
N LEU A 71 -1.86 15.00 2.98
CA LEU A 71 -1.60 15.74 1.73
C LEU A 71 -1.41 17.25 1.94
N ARG A 72 -1.98 17.81 3.02
CA ARG A 72 -1.81 19.23 3.40
C ARG A 72 -0.59 19.48 4.26
N MET A 73 0.09 18.43 4.70
CA MET A 73 1.27 18.50 5.55
C MET A 73 2.58 18.53 4.76
N ARG A 74 2.51 18.57 3.42
CA ARG A 74 3.65 18.58 2.48
C ARG A 74 4.60 17.40 2.67
N PRO A 75 4.12 16.15 2.65
CA PRO A 75 5.01 15.01 2.68
C PRO A 75 5.71 14.84 1.34
N GLU A 76 6.95 14.37 1.33
CA GLU A 76 7.57 13.79 0.15
C GLU A 76 7.07 12.36 -0.04
N ARG A 77 6.84 11.64 1.05
CA ARG A 77 6.42 10.24 1.02
C ARG A 77 5.35 9.93 2.05
N ILE A 78 4.36 9.14 1.66
CA ILE A 78 3.32 8.63 2.55
C ILE A 78 3.48 7.11 2.65
N VAL A 79 3.48 6.59 3.87
CA VAL A 79 3.52 5.14 4.15
C VAL A 79 2.22 4.76 4.84
N VAL A 80 1.37 4.03 4.13
CA VAL A 80 0.10 3.51 4.69
C VAL A 80 0.34 2.08 5.16
N GLY A 81 0.18 1.84 6.46
CA GLY A 81 0.45 0.54 7.07
C GLY A 81 -0.32 -0.59 6.42
N GLU A 82 -1.59 -0.37 6.12
CA GLU A 82 -2.42 -1.32 5.37
C GLU A 82 -3.62 -0.64 4.71
N VAL A 83 -3.97 -1.10 3.50
CA VAL A 83 -5.18 -0.70 2.78
C VAL A 83 -6.15 -1.87 2.75
N ARG A 84 -7.40 -1.63 3.18
CA ARG A 84 -8.44 -2.67 3.33
C ARG A 84 -9.77 -2.33 2.65
N GLY A 85 -10.02 -1.06 2.32
CA GLY A 85 -11.31 -0.59 1.84
C GLY A 85 -11.23 0.66 0.97
N GLY A 86 -12.25 1.50 1.03
CA GLY A 86 -12.43 2.67 0.17
C GLY A 86 -11.33 3.72 0.24
N GLU A 87 -10.50 3.73 1.28
CA GLU A 87 -9.31 4.57 1.39
C GLU A 87 -8.29 4.30 0.28
N ALA A 88 -8.39 3.14 -0.41
CA ALA A 88 -7.54 2.84 -1.56
C ALA A 88 -7.61 3.91 -2.65
N LEU A 89 -8.79 4.47 -2.89
CA LEU A 89 -8.95 5.55 -3.87
C LEU A 89 -8.12 6.79 -3.48
N ASP A 90 -8.22 7.22 -2.23
CA ASP A 90 -7.51 8.41 -1.73
C ASP A 90 -5.99 8.17 -1.74
N MET A 91 -5.56 6.95 -1.43
CA MET A 91 -4.15 6.55 -1.51
C MET A 91 -3.63 6.59 -2.95
N LEU A 92 -4.35 6.01 -3.90
CA LEU A 92 -3.95 6.04 -5.32
C LEU A 92 -3.91 7.46 -5.86
N GLN A 93 -4.84 8.33 -5.48
CA GLN A 93 -4.82 9.75 -5.83
C GLN A 93 -3.60 10.46 -5.26
N ALA A 94 -3.24 10.17 -4.00
CA ALA A 94 -2.02 10.70 -3.39
C ALA A 94 -0.76 10.27 -4.15
N MET A 95 -0.67 8.98 -4.50
CA MET A 95 0.45 8.43 -5.27
C MET A 95 0.55 9.02 -6.69
N ASN A 96 -0.58 9.39 -7.31
CA ASN A 96 -0.63 10.00 -8.64
C ASN A 96 -0.37 11.52 -8.64
N THR A 97 -0.21 12.16 -7.48
CA THR A 97 -0.10 13.63 -7.36
C THR A 97 1.23 14.09 -6.76
N GLY A 98 2.33 13.41 -7.06
CA GLY A 98 3.69 13.87 -6.72
C GLY A 98 4.20 13.39 -5.37
N HIS A 99 3.70 12.25 -4.88
CA HIS A 99 4.21 11.58 -3.68
C HIS A 99 4.89 10.27 -4.08
N ASP A 100 5.87 10.38 -4.99
CA ASP A 100 6.61 9.24 -5.52
C ASP A 100 7.34 8.48 -4.42
N GLY A 101 7.40 7.15 -4.57
CA GLY A 101 8.02 6.29 -3.57
C GLY A 101 7.18 6.02 -2.33
N SER A 102 5.90 6.40 -2.31
CA SER A 102 4.95 6.01 -1.26
C SER A 102 4.81 4.51 -1.17
N LEU A 103 4.60 4.00 0.04
CA LEU A 103 4.58 2.57 0.36
C LEU A 103 3.24 2.20 1.01
N SER A 104 2.79 0.99 0.75
CA SER A 104 1.63 0.44 1.45
C SER A 104 1.68 -1.08 1.52
N THR A 105 0.89 -1.68 2.41
CA THR A 105 0.66 -3.12 2.44
C THR A 105 -0.80 -3.45 2.14
N GLY A 106 -1.03 -4.69 1.74
CA GLY A 106 -2.36 -5.23 1.51
C GLY A 106 -2.41 -6.75 1.67
N HIS A 107 -3.59 -7.27 1.91
CA HIS A 107 -3.83 -8.71 1.96
C HIS A 107 -4.24 -9.22 0.59
N ALA A 108 -3.40 -10.08 0.01
CA ALA A 108 -3.71 -10.80 -1.23
C ALA A 108 -2.86 -12.08 -1.34
N ASN A 109 -3.31 -13.02 -2.16
CA ASN A 109 -2.63 -14.29 -2.36
C ASN A 109 -1.76 -14.32 -3.62
N SER A 110 -1.84 -13.29 -4.44
CA SER A 110 -1.00 -13.07 -5.62
C SER A 110 -1.05 -11.61 -6.05
N THR A 111 -0.14 -11.21 -6.94
CA THR A 111 -0.13 -9.86 -7.52
C THR A 111 -1.44 -9.57 -8.28
N ARG A 112 -1.94 -10.52 -9.08
CA ARG A 112 -3.21 -10.37 -9.81
C ARG A 112 -4.41 -10.26 -8.86
N ASP A 113 -4.44 -11.06 -7.78
CA ASP A 113 -5.47 -10.97 -6.75
C ASP A 113 -5.47 -9.58 -6.09
N MET A 114 -4.30 -9.02 -5.81
CA MET A 114 -4.20 -7.67 -5.26
C MET A 114 -4.77 -6.60 -6.19
N LEU A 115 -4.48 -6.66 -7.48
CA LEU A 115 -5.04 -5.72 -8.45
C LEU A 115 -6.56 -5.78 -8.49
N SER A 116 -7.14 -6.98 -8.52
CA SER A 116 -8.59 -7.18 -8.46
C SER A 116 -9.19 -6.65 -7.14
N ARG A 117 -8.52 -6.87 -6.02
CA ARG A 117 -8.95 -6.33 -4.72
C ARG A 117 -8.87 -4.81 -4.67
N LEU A 118 -7.84 -4.20 -5.25
CA LEU A 118 -7.74 -2.74 -5.37
C LEU A 118 -8.90 -2.16 -6.18
N GLU A 119 -9.28 -2.80 -7.30
CA GLU A 119 -10.47 -2.40 -8.07
C GLU A 119 -11.72 -2.37 -7.17
N THR A 120 -11.95 -3.44 -6.41
CA THR A 120 -13.08 -3.54 -5.48
C THR A 120 -13.02 -2.49 -4.37
N MET A 121 -11.86 -2.26 -3.79
CA MET A 121 -11.66 -1.24 -2.74
C MET A 121 -11.92 0.17 -3.27
N VAL A 122 -11.46 0.49 -4.48
CA VAL A 122 -11.70 1.80 -5.11
C VAL A 122 -13.19 2.02 -5.34
N LEU A 123 -13.92 0.98 -5.80
CA LEU A 123 -15.39 1.04 -5.96
C LEU A 123 -16.12 1.30 -4.64
N GLN A 124 -15.59 0.82 -3.50
CA GLN A 124 -16.13 1.15 -2.18
C GLN A 124 -15.90 2.61 -1.78
N GLY A 125 -14.86 3.24 -2.33
CA GLY A 125 -14.48 4.62 -2.03
C GLY A 125 -15.18 5.69 -2.86
N ALA A 126 -15.73 5.32 -4.02
CA ALA A 126 -16.41 6.24 -4.92
C ALA A 126 -17.45 5.53 -5.79
N ASP A 127 -18.65 6.09 -5.82
CA ASP A 127 -19.71 5.61 -6.71
C ASP A 127 -19.48 6.07 -8.15
N GLY A 128 -19.79 5.21 -9.12
CA GLY A 128 -19.91 5.58 -10.50
C GLY A 128 -18.61 5.72 -11.30
N LEU A 129 -17.46 5.32 -10.76
CA LEU A 129 -16.22 5.28 -11.54
C LEU A 129 -16.23 4.10 -12.51
N PRO A 130 -15.99 4.31 -13.83
CA PRO A 130 -15.83 3.22 -14.77
C PRO A 130 -14.62 2.34 -14.40
N LEU A 131 -14.75 1.02 -14.56
CA LEU A 131 -13.69 0.06 -14.24
C LEU A 131 -12.38 0.37 -15.00
N GLU A 132 -12.52 0.80 -16.23
CA GLU A 132 -11.37 1.22 -17.05
C GLU A 132 -10.58 2.39 -16.40
N ALA A 133 -11.29 3.41 -15.91
CA ALA A 133 -10.67 4.53 -15.23
C ALA A 133 -9.97 4.10 -13.92
N ILE A 134 -10.57 3.15 -13.20
CA ILE A 134 -9.98 2.58 -11.98
C ILE A 134 -8.67 1.86 -12.32
N ARG A 135 -8.66 1.02 -13.34
CA ARG A 135 -7.47 0.28 -13.80
C ARG A 135 -6.36 1.21 -14.25
N GLN A 136 -6.70 2.26 -14.99
CA GLN A 136 -5.74 3.29 -15.39
C GLN A 136 -5.12 4.00 -14.18
N GLN A 137 -5.93 4.34 -13.16
CA GLN A 137 -5.42 4.97 -11.93
C GLN A 137 -4.50 4.02 -11.15
N ILE A 138 -4.85 2.74 -11.03
CA ILE A 138 -4.00 1.75 -10.36
C ILE A 138 -2.68 1.60 -11.12
N ALA A 139 -2.71 1.43 -12.44
CA ALA A 139 -1.52 1.26 -13.27
C ALA A 139 -0.60 2.48 -13.25
N SER A 140 -1.16 3.67 -13.07
CA SER A 140 -0.37 4.92 -12.96
C SER A 140 0.24 5.10 -11.56
N ALA A 141 -0.45 4.65 -10.51
CA ALA A 141 -0.04 4.89 -9.13
C ALA A 141 0.94 3.83 -8.57
N VAL A 142 0.82 2.60 -9.05
CA VAL A 142 1.58 1.46 -8.52
C VAL A 142 2.67 1.06 -9.51
N ASP A 143 3.93 1.13 -9.08
CA ASP A 143 5.08 0.76 -9.92
C ASP A 143 5.51 -0.69 -9.68
N VAL A 144 5.52 -1.13 -8.41
CA VAL A 144 6.02 -2.46 -8.01
C VAL A 144 5.12 -3.06 -6.95
N ILE A 145 4.83 -4.35 -7.09
CA ILE A 145 4.14 -5.17 -6.09
C ILE A 145 5.07 -6.32 -5.67
N ILE A 146 5.25 -6.47 -4.36
CA ILE A 146 6.06 -7.55 -3.77
C ILE A 146 5.14 -8.48 -2.99
N HIS A 147 5.07 -9.73 -3.41
CA HIS A 147 4.26 -10.75 -2.76
C HIS A 147 5.11 -11.59 -1.80
N LEU A 148 4.71 -11.58 -0.53
CA LEU A 148 5.32 -12.36 0.54
C LEU A 148 4.38 -13.49 0.96
N SER A 149 4.94 -14.66 1.27
CA SER A 149 4.17 -15.76 1.83
C SER A 149 4.91 -16.43 2.98
N ARG A 150 4.13 -17.01 3.87
CA ARG A 150 4.61 -17.96 4.87
C ARG A 150 4.34 -19.37 4.36
N LEU A 151 5.41 -20.13 4.11
CA LEU A 151 5.35 -21.49 3.60
C LEU A 151 4.93 -22.51 4.68
N ARG A 152 4.68 -23.75 4.28
CA ARG A 152 4.26 -24.84 5.19
C ARG A 152 5.31 -25.15 6.25
N ASP A 153 6.60 -25.01 5.93
CA ASP A 153 7.73 -25.16 6.85
C ASP A 153 7.88 -23.97 7.82
N LYS A 154 6.94 -23.02 7.78
CA LYS A 154 6.89 -21.75 8.53
C LYS A 154 7.94 -20.72 8.12
N SER A 155 8.76 -20.99 7.12
CA SER A 155 9.65 -19.99 6.54
C SER A 155 8.84 -18.88 5.85
N ARG A 156 9.40 -17.67 5.80
CA ARG A 156 8.83 -16.55 5.07
C ARG A 156 9.65 -16.31 3.83
N ARG A 157 8.98 -16.17 2.69
CA ARG A 157 9.64 -16.01 1.40
C ARG A 157 8.99 -14.88 0.61
N THR A 158 9.82 -14.21 -0.19
CA THR A 158 9.33 -13.40 -1.30
C THR A 158 8.96 -14.36 -2.42
N MET A 159 7.67 -14.42 -2.74
CA MET A 159 7.16 -15.32 -3.77
C MET A 159 7.29 -14.72 -5.16
N GLU A 160 7.04 -13.42 -5.26
CA GLU A 160 7.03 -12.71 -6.54
C GLU A 160 7.35 -11.23 -6.32
N ILE A 161 8.06 -10.65 -7.27
CA ILE A 161 8.20 -9.21 -7.42
C ILE A 161 7.75 -8.87 -8.85
N CYS A 162 6.69 -8.08 -8.97
CA CYS A 162 6.14 -7.63 -10.25
C CYS A 162 6.30 -6.12 -10.41
N GLU A 163 6.77 -5.73 -11.57
CA GLU A 163 6.68 -4.36 -12.07
C GLU A 163 5.34 -4.16 -12.78
N VAL A 164 4.70 -3.02 -12.55
CA VAL A 164 3.49 -2.60 -13.26
C VAL A 164 3.93 -1.73 -14.43
N LEU A 165 3.70 -2.20 -15.66
CA LEU A 165 4.16 -1.53 -16.88
C LEU A 165 3.20 -0.45 -17.37
N GLY A 166 1.91 -0.56 -17.03
CA GLY A 166 0.88 0.36 -17.48
C GLY A 166 -0.46 -0.34 -17.72
N TYR A 167 -1.34 0.35 -18.42
CA TYR A 167 -2.67 -0.14 -18.80
C TYR A 167 -2.80 -0.19 -20.32
N GLU A 168 -3.04 -1.38 -20.87
CA GLU A 168 -3.21 -1.60 -22.30
C GLU A 168 -4.28 -2.65 -22.55
N GLU A 169 -5.06 -2.49 -23.61
CA GLU A 169 -6.10 -3.46 -24.07
C GLU A 169 -7.08 -3.91 -22.98
N GLY A 170 -7.44 -3.02 -22.06
CA GLY A 170 -8.39 -3.32 -20.98
C GLY A 170 -7.78 -3.95 -19.74
N GLU A 171 -6.46 -4.20 -19.70
CA GLU A 171 -5.78 -4.87 -18.61
C GLU A 171 -4.54 -4.11 -18.12
N ILE A 172 -4.24 -4.28 -16.83
CA ILE A 172 -2.98 -3.81 -16.22
C ILE A 172 -1.88 -4.79 -16.61
N GLN A 173 -0.84 -4.26 -17.27
CA GLN A 173 0.30 -5.04 -17.74
C GLN A 173 1.32 -5.22 -16.63
N LEU A 174 1.74 -6.47 -16.40
CA LEU A 174 2.69 -6.85 -15.36
C LEU A 174 3.93 -7.48 -15.98
N ASN A 175 5.09 -7.17 -15.40
CA ASN A 175 6.36 -7.81 -15.68
C ASN A 175 6.92 -8.46 -14.41
N PRO A 176 6.82 -9.79 -14.24
CA PRO A 176 7.46 -10.48 -13.13
C PRO A 176 8.99 -10.38 -13.26
N ILE A 177 9.65 -9.70 -12.32
CA ILE A 177 11.12 -9.57 -12.29
C ILE A 177 11.77 -10.56 -11.33
N TYR A 178 11.00 -11.17 -10.43
CA TYR A 178 11.42 -12.24 -9.55
C TYR A 178 10.26 -13.19 -9.28
N GLN A 179 10.54 -14.48 -9.29
CA GLN A 179 9.60 -15.54 -8.87
C GLN A 179 10.36 -16.59 -8.06
N PHE A 180 9.79 -16.95 -6.91
CA PHE A 180 10.29 -18.08 -6.12
C PHE A 180 9.84 -19.38 -6.76
N VAL A 181 10.80 -20.27 -7.00
CA VAL A 181 10.56 -21.65 -7.46
C VAL A 181 11.02 -22.57 -6.35
N GLU A 182 10.16 -23.47 -5.89
CA GLU A 182 10.52 -24.51 -4.94
C GLU A 182 11.24 -25.61 -5.73
N ASP A 183 12.50 -25.88 -5.39
CA ASP A 183 13.22 -27.04 -5.96
C ASP A 183 12.59 -28.33 -5.44
N GLU A 184 12.30 -29.28 -6.35
CA GLU A 184 11.73 -30.59 -6.03
C GLU A 184 12.71 -31.48 -5.25
#